data_35f809c2e3fdd73d73986a34808aa813
#
_entry.id   35f809c2e3fdd73d73986a34808aa813
#
_cell.length_a   1.000
_cell.length_b   1.000
_cell.length_c   1.000
_cell.angle_alpha   90.00
_cell.angle_beta   90.00
_cell.angle_gamma   90.00
#
_symmetry.space_group_name_H-M   'P 1'
#
loop_
_entity.id
_entity.type
_entity.pdbx_description
1 polymer ?
#
loop_
_entity_poly.entity_id
_entity_poly.type
_entity_poly.pdbx_seq_one_letter_code
_entity_poly.pdbx_strand_id
1 'polypeptide(L)'
;MTITGWEPLISADGESPKPGILLSIHHNNWEWLTQRASAAATAPLDGVYKPLHDRGADRFALESRGKWGATLVTMKGVSRHVLKNRRTPRVLALLADQSPGKREAIHWTQFLNQTTAFFMGPATLARLTKYPVYFARTQRLSQGRYHAELLTICAEPGTMSESELIEKYVALAEETIRLQPESYLWTNRRWKLEPPQATLETASDASEEIQSNP
;
A
#
# COMPACT_ATOMS: atom_id res chain seq x y z
N MET A 1 8.77 10.55 13.56
CA MET A 1 9.07 9.96 12.22
C MET A 1 9.52 11.07 11.30
N THR A 2 10.71 10.95 10.70
CA THR A 2 11.21 11.82 9.62
C THR A 2 10.71 11.31 8.27
N ILE A 3 10.67 12.18 7.25
CA ILE A 3 10.24 11.84 5.90
C ILE A 3 11.22 12.39 4.86
N THR A 4 11.38 11.71 3.72
CA THR A 4 12.13 12.16 2.53
C THR A 4 11.40 11.77 1.25
N GLY A 5 11.60 12.55 0.17
CA GLY A 5 10.96 12.29 -1.13
C GLY A 5 9.47 12.60 -1.18
N TRP A 6 8.93 13.40 -0.24
CA TRP A 6 7.49 13.66 -0.11
C TRP A 6 7.02 14.89 -0.91
N GLU A 7 7.88 15.55 -1.66
CA GLU A 7 7.56 16.73 -2.49
C GLU A 7 6.40 16.48 -3.46
N PRO A 8 6.19 15.25 -4.00
CA PRO A 8 5.04 14.96 -4.86
C PRO A 8 3.67 15.05 -4.16
N LEU A 9 3.61 14.98 -2.83
CA LEU A 9 2.37 15.10 -2.03
C LEU A 9 2.29 16.41 -1.24
N ILE A 10 3.29 17.27 -1.37
CA ILE A 10 3.38 18.57 -0.70
C ILE A 10 3.33 19.66 -1.78
N SER A 11 2.39 20.58 -1.66
CA SER A 11 2.29 21.75 -2.53
C SER A 11 2.89 22.96 -1.84
N ALA A 12 3.43 23.90 -2.59
CA ALA A 12 3.84 25.19 -2.08
C ALA A 12 2.60 26.04 -1.67
N ASP A 13 2.84 27.08 -0.87
CA ASP A 13 1.79 27.99 -0.46
C ASP A 13 1.11 28.63 -1.68
N GLY A 14 -0.22 28.55 -1.72
CA GLY A 14 -1.03 29.05 -2.84
C GLY A 14 -1.18 28.09 -4.03
N GLU A 15 -0.49 26.96 -4.06
CA GLU A 15 -0.69 25.92 -5.06
C GLU A 15 -1.86 24.99 -4.73
N SER A 16 -2.45 24.38 -5.77
CA SER A 16 -3.48 23.38 -5.59
C SER A 16 -2.91 22.14 -4.89
N PRO A 17 -3.64 21.54 -3.93
CA PRO A 17 -3.19 20.31 -3.27
C PRO A 17 -2.94 19.16 -4.26
N LYS A 18 -1.86 18.43 -4.08
CA LYS A 18 -1.44 17.31 -4.94
C LYS A 18 -2.09 16.01 -4.50
N PRO A 19 -2.91 15.36 -5.36
CA PRO A 19 -3.50 14.07 -5.04
C PRO A 19 -2.50 12.94 -5.22
N GLY A 20 -2.76 11.80 -4.58
CA GLY A 20 -1.96 10.59 -4.77
C GLY A 20 -2.57 9.36 -4.14
N ILE A 21 -2.03 8.19 -4.49
CA ILE A 21 -2.27 6.93 -3.79
C ILE A 21 -0.99 6.57 -3.07
N LEU A 22 -1.06 6.48 -1.76
CA LEU A 22 0.04 6.14 -0.88
C LEU A 22 -0.09 4.69 -0.45
N LEU A 23 0.72 3.81 -1.00
CA LEU A 23 0.79 2.41 -0.61
C LEU A 23 1.89 2.20 0.42
N SER A 24 1.69 1.27 1.32
CA SER A 24 2.70 0.76 2.24
C SER A 24 2.35 -0.67 2.65
N ILE A 25 3.08 -1.22 3.62
CA ILE A 25 2.90 -2.54 4.18
C ILE A 25 2.84 -2.47 5.71
N HIS A 26 2.36 -3.54 6.35
CA HIS A 26 2.37 -3.67 7.82
C HIS A 26 3.80 -3.94 8.31
N HIS A 27 4.63 -2.91 8.25
CA HIS A 27 6.06 -2.95 8.59
C HIS A 27 6.41 -1.77 9.50
N ASN A 28 7.24 -1.99 10.48
CA ASN A 28 7.63 -0.97 11.47
C ASN A 28 6.40 -0.30 12.15
N ASN A 29 6.34 1.03 12.12
CA ASN A 29 5.27 1.80 12.74
C ASN A 29 4.37 2.45 11.67
N TRP A 30 3.57 1.64 10.99
CA TRP A 30 2.60 2.11 10.00
C TRP A 30 1.49 3.01 10.58
N GLU A 31 1.21 2.90 11.89
CA GLU A 31 0.27 3.80 12.54
C GLU A 31 0.82 5.24 12.59
N TRP A 32 2.10 5.40 12.94
CA TRP A 32 2.76 6.70 12.89
C TRP A 32 2.98 7.18 11.46
N LEU A 33 3.14 6.28 10.50
CA LEU A 33 3.20 6.64 9.08
C LEU A 33 1.90 7.34 8.66
N THR A 34 0.73 6.76 8.99
CA THR A 34 -0.58 7.36 8.68
C THR A 34 -0.72 8.75 9.28
N GLN A 35 -0.36 8.93 10.54
CA GLN A 35 -0.41 10.22 11.24
C GLN A 35 0.57 11.23 10.60
N ARG A 36 1.80 10.79 10.31
CA ARG A 36 2.83 11.66 9.70
C ARG A 36 2.47 12.05 8.28
N ALA A 37 1.91 11.13 7.50
CA ALA A 37 1.43 11.39 6.15
C ALA A 37 0.27 12.41 6.16
N SER A 38 -0.69 12.24 7.09
CA SER A 38 -1.81 13.19 7.25
C SER A 38 -1.34 14.60 7.63
N ALA A 39 -0.29 14.71 8.44
CA ALA A 39 0.28 16.00 8.84
C ALA A 39 1.19 16.63 7.77
N ALA A 40 1.70 15.86 6.81
CA ALA A 40 2.63 16.34 5.78
C ALA A 40 1.96 16.64 4.44
N ALA A 41 1.01 15.80 4.04
CA ALA A 41 0.33 15.96 2.75
C ALA A 41 -0.51 17.24 2.73
N THR A 42 -0.45 17.98 1.62
CA THR A 42 -1.25 19.20 1.44
C THR A 42 -2.72 18.86 1.14
N ALA A 43 -2.96 17.76 0.41
CA ALA A 43 -4.31 17.26 0.19
C ALA A 43 -4.82 16.46 1.40
N PRO A 44 -6.13 16.50 1.73
CA PRO A 44 -6.71 15.66 2.77
C PRO A 44 -6.39 14.18 2.57
N LEU A 45 -6.00 13.48 3.64
CA LEU A 45 -5.66 12.05 3.61
C LEU A 45 -6.87 11.20 3.97
N ASP A 46 -7.17 10.21 3.12
CA ASP A 46 -8.16 9.16 3.33
C ASP A 46 -7.46 7.83 3.63
N GLY A 47 -7.47 7.40 4.87
CA GLY A 47 -6.96 6.08 5.27
C GLY A 47 -7.98 4.99 4.98
N VAL A 48 -7.67 4.10 4.03
CA VAL A 48 -8.55 2.96 3.71
C VAL A 48 -8.30 1.83 4.71
N TYR A 49 -9.36 1.39 5.38
CA TYR A 49 -9.26 0.39 6.43
C TYR A 49 -10.36 -0.67 6.38
N LYS A 50 -10.11 -1.80 7.02
CA LYS A 50 -11.10 -2.83 7.29
C LYS A 50 -11.58 -2.69 8.73
N PRO A 51 -12.90 -2.52 9.00
CA PRO A 51 -13.43 -2.43 10.36
C PRO A 51 -13.04 -3.64 11.21
N LEU A 52 -12.69 -3.39 12.46
CA LEU A 52 -12.38 -4.44 13.43
C LEU A 52 -13.66 -5.08 13.97
N HIS A 53 -13.58 -6.35 14.39
CA HIS A 53 -14.73 -7.05 14.99
C HIS A 53 -15.11 -6.50 16.37
N ASP A 54 -14.10 -6.17 17.19
CA ASP A 54 -14.33 -5.53 18.48
C ASP A 54 -14.61 -4.04 18.30
N ARG A 55 -15.78 -3.59 18.78
CA ARG A 55 -16.22 -2.20 18.62
C ARG A 55 -15.37 -1.20 19.39
N GLY A 56 -14.82 -1.59 20.55
CA GLY A 56 -13.96 -0.72 21.36
C GLY A 56 -12.62 -0.51 20.68
N ALA A 57 -12.01 -1.59 20.19
CA ALA A 57 -10.76 -1.54 19.42
C ALA A 57 -10.96 -0.76 18.10
N ASP A 58 -12.09 -0.95 17.40
CA ASP A 58 -12.37 -0.21 16.16
C ASP A 58 -12.48 1.30 16.43
N ARG A 59 -13.25 1.68 17.44
CA ARG A 59 -13.38 3.09 17.85
C ARG A 59 -12.04 3.70 18.22
N PHE A 60 -11.24 3.02 19.04
CA PHE A 60 -9.90 3.48 19.42
C PHE A 60 -8.99 3.67 18.19
N ALA A 61 -9.00 2.70 17.25
CA ALA A 61 -8.22 2.79 16.02
C ALA A 61 -8.64 3.99 15.16
N LEU A 62 -9.96 4.23 15.02
CA LEU A 62 -10.49 5.37 14.27
C LEU A 62 -10.10 6.71 14.91
N GLU A 63 -10.27 6.85 16.22
CA GLU A 63 -9.89 8.05 16.96
C GLU A 63 -8.37 8.32 16.87
N SER A 64 -7.56 7.29 17.06
CA SER A 64 -6.10 7.40 16.98
C SER A 64 -5.61 7.81 15.58
N ARG A 65 -6.10 7.13 14.54
CA ARG A 65 -5.71 7.39 13.15
C ARG A 65 -6.24 8.73 12.63
N GLY A 66 -7.45 9.14 13.06
CA GLY A 66 -8.06 10.41 12.69
C GLY A 66 -7.50 11.64 13.41
N LYS A 67 -6.70 11.46 14.45
CA LYS A 67 -6.23 12.53 15.34
C LYS A 67 -5.54 13.69 14.61
N TRP A 68 -4.88 13.42 13.50
CA TRP A 68 -4.14 14.40 12.70
C TRP A 68 -4.84 14.78 11.39
N GLY A 69 -6.17 14.60 11.35
CA GLY A 69 -6.99 15.04 10.22
C GLY A 69 -7.24 13.99 9.13
N ALA A 70 -6.74 12.74 9.30
CA ALA A 70 -7.07 11.67 8.36
C ALA A 70 -8.55 11.29 8.44
N THR A 71 -9.19 11.12 7.29
CA THR A 71 -10.54 10.54 7.17
C THR A 71 -10.42 9.04 6.99
N LEU A 72 -11.06 8.24 7.87
CA LEU A 72 -11.02 6.78 7.74
C LEU A 72 -12.18 6.30 6.86
N VAL A 73 -11.83 5.58 5.78
CA VAL A 73 -12.79 5.09 4.78
C VAL A 73 -12.73 3.57 4.73
N THR A 74 -13.89 2.92 4.83
CA THR A 74 -13.90 1.45 4.77
C THR A 74 -13.54 0.94 3.37
N MET A 75 -12.86 -0.20 3.27
CA MET A 75 -12.54 -0.86 1.98
C MET A 75 -13.77 -1.00 1.07
N LYS A 76 -14.92 -1.37 1.62
CA LYS A 76 -16.17 -1.48 0.85
C LYS A 76 -16.73 -0.14 0.37
N GLY A 77 -16.40 0.94 1.07
CA GLY A 77 -16.91 2.29 0.79
C GLY A 77 -16.00 3.14 -0.09
N VAL A 78 -14.73 2.74 -0.29
CA VAL A 78 -13.71 3.61 -0.90
C VAL A 78 -14.06 4.06 -2.31
N SER A 79 -14.54 3.19 -3.18
CA SER A 79 -14.92 3.57 -4.55
C SER A 79 -16.03 4.62 -4.59
N ARG A 80 -17.06 4.46 -3.73
CA ARG A 80 -18.13 5.47 -3.60
C ARG A 80 -17.60 6.78 -3.04
N HIS A 81 -16.71 6.71 -2.04
CA HIS A 81 -16.09 7.88 -1.42
C HIS A 81 -15.26 8.67 -2.46
N VAL A 82 -14.44 7.98 -3.25
CA VAL A 82 -13.65 8.56 -4.34
C VAL A 82 -14.54 9.26 -5.37
N LEU A 83 -15.60 8.59 -5.84
CA LEU A 83 -16.53 9.18 -6.81
C LEU A 83 -17.24 10.41 -6.26
N LYS A 84 -17.65 10.39 -4.98
CA LYS A 84 -18.27 11.55 -4.32
C LYS A 84 -17.33 12.75 -4.24
N ASN A 85 -16.05 12.50 -3.99
CA ASN A 85 -15.03 13.53 -3.80
C ASN A 85 -14.15 13.79 -5.05
N ARG A 86 -14.57 13.33 -6.24
CA ARG A 86 -13.74 13.37 -7.46
C ARG A 86 -13.24 14.75 -7.90
N ARG A 87 -13.85 15.82 -7.37
CA ARG A 87 -13.45 17.23 -7.66
C ARG A 87 -12.48 17.79 -6.62
N THR A 88 -12.21 17.06 -5.55
CA THR A 88 -11.34 17.49 -4.46
C THR A 88 -10.09 16.60 -4.45
N PRO A 89 -8.90 17.13 -4.71
CA PRO A 89 -7.66 16.38 -4.62
C PRO A 89 -7.52 15.72 -3.24
N ARG A 90 -7.16 14.44 -3.18
CA ARG A 90 -7.02 13.67 -1.93
C ARG A 90 -5.85 12.70 -2.00
N VAL A 91 -5.28 12.35 -0.86
CA VAL A 91 -4.31 11.27 -0.75
C VAL A 91 -5.04 10.04 -0.21
N LEU A 92 -5.06 8.95 -0.98
CA LEU A 92 -5.64 7.66 -0.57
C LEU A 92 -4.53 6.78 0.00
N ALA A 93 -4.53 6.52 1.30
CA ALA A 93 -3.52 5.71 1.97
C ALA A 93 -4.02 4.27 2.23
N LEU A 94 -3.25 3.26 1.78
CA LEU A 94 -3.60 1.84 1.88
C LEU A 94 -2.39 1.00 2.31
N LEU A 95 -2.63 0.03 3.19
CA LEU A 95 -1.72 -1.09 3.43
C LEU A 95 -2.24 -2.30 2.63
N ALA A 96 -1.47 -2.77 1.64
CA ALA A 96 -1.97 -3.72 0.64
C ALA A 96 -1.29 -5.09 0.68
N ASP A 97 -0.56 -5.40 1.75
CA ASP A 97 0.25 -6.61 1.92
C ASP A 97 -0.49 -7.81 2.54
N GLN A 98 -1.73 -7.65 2.97
CA GLN A 98 -2.49 -8.77 3.53
C GLN A 98 -3.14 -9.64 2.45
N SER A 99 -3.49 -10.88 2.84
CA SER A 99 -4.12 -11.83 1.94
C SER A 99 -5.49 -11.32 1.47
N PRO A 100 -5.78 -11.37 0.15
CA PRO A 100 -7.08 -10.99 -0.39
C PRO A 100 -8.23 -11.80 0.16
N GLY A 101 -9.42 -11.23 0.13
CA GLY A 101 -10.66 -11.95 0.41
C GLY A 101 -11.12 -12.81 -0.77
N LYS A 102 -11.96 -13.81 -0.53
CA LYS A 102 -12.43 -14.80 -1.54
C LYS A 102 -13.12 -14.20 -2.77
N ARG A 103 -13.61 -12.95 -2.69
CA ARG A 103 -14.38 -12.28 -3.77
C ARG A 103 -13.64 -11.09 -4.37
N GLU A 104 -12.39 -10.88 -3.98
CA GLU A 104 -11.59 -9.78 -4.49
C GLU A 104 -10.88 -10.21 -5.78
N ALA A 105 -10.69 -9.27 -6.72
CA ALA A 105 -9.82 -9.50 -7.87
C ALA A 105 -8.37 -9.63 -7.39
N ILE A 106 -7.70 -10.67 -7.84
CA ILE A 106 -6.36 -11.04 -7.38
C ILE A 106 -5.39 -11.13 -8.55
N HIS A 107 -4.13 -10.80 -8.24
CA HIS A 107 -2.97 -11.04 -9.07
C HIS A 107 -2.03 -12.00 -8.35
N TRP A 108 -1.60 -13.06 -9.03
CA TRP A 108 -0.65 -14.02 -8.50
C TRP A 108 0.76 -13.65 -8.94
N THR A 109 1.69 -13.60 -8.00
CA THR A 109 3.09 -13.29 -8.26
C THR A 109 4.00 -13.94 -7.22
N GLN A 110 5.31 -13.89 -7.44
CA GLN A 110 6.29 -14.33 -6.45
C GLN A 110 6.46 -13.26 -5.37
N PHE A 111 6.46 -13.69 -4.12
CA PHE A 111 6.70 -12.83 -2.96
C PHE A 111 7.34 -13.64 -1.84
N LEU A 112 8.55 -13.26 -1.42
CA LEU A 112 9.33 -13.96 -0.41
C LEU A 112 9.50 -15.46 -0.75
N ASN A 113 9.83 -15.76 -2.00
CA ASN A 113 10.03 -17.09 -2.57
C ASN A 113 8.77 -17.99 -2.55
N GLN A 114 7.57 -17.41 -2.52
CA GLN A 114 6.31 -18.15 -2.56
C GLN A 114 5.33 -17.52 -3.54
N THR A 115 4.62 -18.34 -4.32
CA THR A 115 3.51 -17.87 -5.16
C THR A 115 2.41 -17.30 -4.28
N THR A 116 2.11 -16.03 -4.43
CA THR A 116 1.33 -15.25 -3.49
C THR A 116 0.26 -14.42 -4.20
N ALA A 117 -0.96 -14.45 -3.67
CA ALA A 117 -2.06 -13.62 -4.15
C ALA A 117 -1.96 -12.20 -3.59
N PHE A 118 -2.06 -11.21 -4.45
CA PHE A 118 -2.25 -9.79 -4.10
C PHE A 118 -3.57 -9.29 -4.65
N PHE A 119 -4.28 -8.44 -3.89
CA PHE A 119 -5.53 -7.90 -4.38
C PHE A 119 -5.29 -6.70 -5.32
N MET A 120 -6.14 -6.57 -6.35
CA MET A 120 -6.01 -5.57 -7.41
C MET A 120 -6.56 -4.18 -7.02
N GLY A 121 -7.09 -4.02 -5.81
CA GLY A 121 -7.73 -2.79 -5.36
C GLY A 121 -6.89 -1.51 -5.55
N PRO A 122 -5.58 -1.49 -5.20
CA PRO A 122 -4.74 -0.32 -5.43
C PRO A 122 -4.65 0.10 -6.90
N ALA A 123 -4.47 -0.86 -7.81
CA ALA A 123 -4.40 -0.62 -9.25
C ALA A 123 -5.75 -0.16 -9.81
N THR A 124 -6.84 -0.76 -9.35
CA THR A 124 -8.20 -0.33 -9.71
C THR A 124 -8.47 1.12 -9.26
N LEU A 125 -8.04 1.50 -8.06
CA LEU A 125 -8.15 2.89 -7.58
C LEU A 125 -7.30 3.85 -8.42
N ALA A 126 -6.07 3.46 -8.79
CA ALA A 126 -5.20 4.25 -9.66
C ALA A 126 -5.85 4.51 -11.02
N ARG A 127 -6.42 3.48 -11.64
CA ARG A 127 -7.16 3.61 -12.90
C ARG A 127 -8.39 4.51 -12.78
N LEU A 128 -9.14 4.38 -11.67
CA LEU A 128 -10.37 5.15 -11.43
C LEU A 128 -10.08 6.65 -11.17
N THR A 129 -9.04 6.95 -10.41
CA THR A 129 -8.71 8.31 -9.97
C THR A 129 -7.77 9.04 -10.91
N LYS A 130 -6.96 8.32 -11.66
CA LYS A 130 -5.80 8.83 -12.41
C LYS A 130 -4.74 9.48 -11.50
N TYR A 131 -4.75 9.16 -10.22
CA TYR A 131 -3.78 9.66 -9.25
C TYR A 131 -2.44 8.93 -9.37
N PRO A 132 -1.32 9.64 -9.27
CA PRO A 132 -0.01 8.98 -9.16
C PRO A 132 0.04 8.04 -7.95
N VAL A 133 0.85 6.99 -8.07
CA VAL A 133 0.97 5.94 -7.05
C VAL A 133 2.36 5.94 -6.48
N TYR A 134 2.44 5.99 -5.17
CA TYR A 134 3.67 6.02 -4.39
C TYR A 134 3.70 4.88 -3.38
N PHE A 135 4.92 4.49 -2.99
CA PHE A 135 5.17 3.54 -1.91
C PHE A 135 5.89 4.26 -0.77
N ALA A 136 5.34 4.19 0.44
CA ALA A 136 6.02 4.68 1.63
C ALA A 136 6.80 3.53 2.29
N ARG A 137 8.11 3.52 2.08
CA ARG A 137 9.05 2.62 2.76
C ARG A 137 9.31 3.13 4.15
N THR A 138 9.06 2.32 5.17
CA THR A 138 9.35 2.66 6.56
C THR A 138 10.59 1.94 7.06
N GLN A 139 11.43 2.65 7.83
CA GLN A 139 12.62 2.11 8.46
C GLN A 139 12.66 2.52 9.94
N ARG A 140 13.04 1.59 10.81
CA ARG A 140 13.35 1.86 12.20
C ARG A 140 14.83 2.21 12.33
N LEU A 141 15.13 3.43 12.77
CA LEU A 141 16.50 3.90 12.98
C LEU A 141 17.02 3.54 14.37
N SER A 142 16.16 3.67 15.37
CA SER A 142 16.42 3.29 16.77
C SER A 142 15.10 3.22 17.53
N GLN A 143 15.15 3.00 18.85
CA GLN A 143 13.95 3.01 19.69
C GLN A 143 13.21 4.34 19.58
N GLY A 144 11.93 4.28 19.19
CA GLY A 144 11.06 5.45 19.01
C GLY A 144 11.41 6.35 17.81
N ARG A 145 12.44 6.03 17.02
CA ARG A 145 12.87 6.82 15.86
C ARG A 145 12.66 6.04 14.58
N TYR A 146 11.85 6.59 13.67
CA TYR A 146 11.51 6.00 12.38
C TYR A 146 11.73 7.01 11.26
N HIS A 147 11.99 6.48 10.08
CA HIS A 147 12.08 7.22 8.83
C HIS A 147 11.08 6.65 7.83
N ALA A 148 10.51 7.50 6.99
CA ALA A 148 9.67 7.09 5.87
C ALA A 148 10.16 7.79 4.59
N GLU A 149 10.52 6.99 3.60
CA GLU A 149 10.90 7.42 2.26
C GLU A 149 9.73 7.20 1.30
N LEU A 150 9.42 8.20 0.47
CA LEU A 150 8.42 8.08 -0.58
C LEU A 150 9.09 7.69 -1.90
N LEU A 151 8.69 6.56 -2.46
CA LEU A 151 9.16 6.02 -3.73
C LEU A 151 8.03 6.06 -4.76
N THR A 152 8.32 6.45 -5.99
CA THR A 152 7.30 6.48 -7.06
C THR A 152 7.13 5.09 -7.66
N ILE A 153 5.91 4.54 -7.60
CA ILE A 153 5.52 3.33 -8.34
C ILE A 153 5.11 3.72 -9.77
N CYS A 154 4.22 4.70 -9.89
CA CYS A 154 3.67 5.14 -11.16
C CYS A 154 3.28 6.62 -11.08
N ALA A 155 3.96 7.47 -11.84
CA ALA A 155 3.64 8.90 -11.88
C ALA A 155 2.38 9.19 -12.71
N GLU A 156 2.14 8.41 -13.76
CA GLU A 156 1.02 8.57 -14.69
C GLU A 156 0.27 7.23 -14.85
N PRO A 157 -0.84 7.01 -14.11
CA PRO A 157 -1.59 5.75 -14.12
C PRO A 157 -2.31 5.46 -15.44
N GLY A 158 -1.83 5.62 -16.53
CA GLY A 158 -2.36 5.28 -17.85
C GLY A 158 -1.27 4.68 -18.73
N THR A 159 -0.02 4.81 -18.27
CA THR A 159 1.18 4.32 -18.97
C THR A 159 1.59 2.91 -18.50
N MET A 160 0.90 2.36 -17.50
CA MET A 160 1.22 1.08 -16.88
C MET A 160 -0.04 0.24 -16.70
N SER A 161 0.03 -1.06 -16.94
CA SER A 161 -1.06 -1.99 -16.65
C SER A 161 -1.30 -2.15 -15.15
N GLU A 162 -2.49 -2.61 -14.78
CA GLU A 162 -2.83 -2.89 -13.37
C GLU A 162 -1.90 -3.97 -12.77
N SER A 163 -1.53 -4.98 -13.55
CA SER A 163 -0.61 -6.04 -13.13
C SER A 163 0.80 -5.52 -12.89
N GLU A 164 1.35 -4.73 -13.82
CA GLU A 164 2.68 -4.12 -13.66
C GLU A 164 2.75 -3.20 -12.44
N LEU A 165 1.66 -2.47 -12.13
CA LEU A 165 1.60 -1.65 -10.92
C LEU A 165 1.71 -2.51 -9.66
N ILE A 166 0.98 -3.63 -9.61
CA ILE A 166 1.05 -4.56 -8.48
C ILE A 166 2.43 -5.21 -8.38
N GLU A 167 3.05 -5.62 -9.51
CA GLU A 167 4.40 -6.18 -9.50
C GLU A 167 5.44 -5.20 -8.92
N LYS A 168 5.40 -3.93 -9.32
CA LYS A 168 6.28 -2.90 -8.74
C LYS A 168 6.03 -2.69 -7.24
N TYR A 169 4.75 -2.69 -6.82
CA TYR A 169 4.41 -2.61 -5.41
C TYR A 169 4.98 -3.80 -4.63
N VAL A 170 4.82 -5.02 -5.16
CA VAL A 170 5.31 -6.26 -4.54
C VAL A 170 6.83 -6.25 -4.41
N ALA A 171 7.55 -5.84 -5.45
CA ALA A 171 9.01 -5.74 -5.42
C ALA A 171 9.50 -4.77 -4.32
N LEU A 172 8.89 -3.59 -4.20
CA LEU A 172 9.22 -2.62 -3.15
C LEU A 172 8.85 -3.12 -1.74
N ALA A 173 7.72 -3.84 -1.62
CA ALA A 173 7.30 -4.47 -0.38
C ALA A 173 8.30 -5.55 0.08
N GLU A 174 8.71 -6.44 -0.82
CA GLU A 174 9.69 -7.49 -0.54
C GLU A 174 11.06 -6.89 -0.18
N GLU A 175 11.55 -5.93 -0.95
CA GLU A 175 12.80 -5.23 -0.65
C GLU A 175 12.77 -4.61 0.77
N THR A 176 11.65 -3.93 1.11
CA THR A 176 11.48 -3.31 2.43
C THR A 176 11.52 -4.34 3.55
N ILE A 177 10.89 -5.51 3.38
CA ILE A 177 10.91 -6.58 4.37
C ILE A 177 12.32 -7.18 4.50
N ARG A 178 13.03 -7.39 3.37
CA ARG A 178 14.40 -7.94 3.39
C ARG A 178 15.40 -7.02 4.08
N LEU A 179 15.18 -5.69 4.05
CA LEU A 179 16.03 -4.72 4.76
C LEU A 179 15.88 -4.79 6.29
N GLN A 180 14.68 -5.04 6.82
CA GLN A 180 14.39 -5.16 8.26
C GLN A 180 13.32 -6.23 8.50
N PRO A 181 13.62 -7.53 8.32
CA PRO A 181 12.63 -8.60 8.37
C PRO A 181 11.96 -8.76 9.73
N GLU A 182 12.65 -8.42 10.82
CA GLU A 182 12.09 -8.47 12.17
C GLU A 182 10.96 -7.46 12.41
N SER A 183 10.82 -6.48 11.54
CA SER A 183 9.83 -5.40 11.67
C SER A 183 8.54 -5.65 10.88
N TYR A 184 8.45 -6.75 10.13
CA TYR A 184 7.24 -7.10 9.38
C TYR A 184 6.23 -7.83 10.28
N LEU A 185 4.94 -7.64 10.01
CA LEU A 185 3.86 -8.25 10.79
C LEU A 185 3.67 -9.74 10.43
N TRP A 186 4.64 -10.58 10.81
CA TRP A 186 4.62 -12.04 10.56
C TRP A 186 3.45 -12.77 11.22
N THR A 187 2.80 -12.19 12.23
CA THR A 187 1.61 -12.76 12.85
C THR A 187 0.39 -12.74 11.93
N ASN A 188 0.42 -11.99 10.82
CA ASN A 188 -0.58 -12.08 9.77
C ASN A 188 -0.38 -13.36 8.96
N ARG A 189 -1.43 -14.20 8.90
CA ARG A 189 -1.42 -15.37 8.03
C ARG A 189 -1.53 -14.93 6.57
N ARG A 190 -0.36 -14.69 5.91
CA ARG A 190 -0.27 -14.10 4.57
C ARG A 190 -0.73 -15.08 3.47
N TRP A 191 -0.27 -16.32 3.55
CA TRP A 191 -0.53 -17.37 2.54
C TRP A 191 -1.77 -18.19 2.93
N LYS A 192 -2.97 -17.61 2.68
CA LYS A 192 -4.27 -18.25 2.96
C LYS A 192 -4.89 -18.88 1.73
N LEU A 193 -4.52 -18.39 0.55
CA LEU A 193 -5.02 -18.84 -0.74
C LEU A 193 -4.00 -19.78 -1.36
N GLU A 194 -4.49 -20.85 -1.94
CA GLU A 194 -3.68 -21.78 -2.72
C GLU A 194 -3.66 -21.30 -4.18
N PRO A 195 -2.48 -21.24 -4.82
CA PRO A 195 -2.37 -20.83 -6.20
C PRO A 195 -3.05 -21.88 -7.11
N PRO A 196 -3.64 -21.45 -8.24
CA PRO A 196 -4.11 -22.38 -9.28
C PRO A 196 -2.95 -23.26 -9.79
N GLN A 197 -3.24 -24.51 -10.15
CA GLN A 197 -2.22 -25.46 -10.64
C GLN A 197 -1.39 -24.90 -11.81
N ALA A 198 -2.02 -24.26 -12.77
CA ALA A 198 -1.34 -23.62 -13.91
C ALA A 198 -0.31 -22.54 -13.52
N THR A 199 -0.49 -21.90 -12.36
CA THR A 199 0.46 -20.89 -11.86
C THR A 199 1.69 -21.53 -11.20
N LEU A 200 1.57 -22.77 -10.74
CA LEU A 200 2.69 -23.55 -10.17
C LEU A 200 3.61 -24.08 -11.26
N GLU A 201 3.07 -24.52 -12.38
CA GLU A 201 3.84 -25.03 -13.53
C GLU A 201 4.72 -23.94 -14.15
N THR A 202 4.18 -22.73 -14.36
CA THR A 202 4.98 -21.59 -14.90
C THR A 202 6.08 -21.13 -13.95
N ALA A 203 5.90 -21.27 -12.63
CA ALA A 203 6.92 -20.92 -11.65
C ALA A 203 8.04 -21.96 -11.57
N SER A 204 7.75 -23.25 -11.85
CA SER A 204 8.70 -24.34 -11.93
C SER A 204 9.64 -24.19 -13.14
N ASP A 205 9.07 -23.90 -14.30
CA ASP A 205 9.82 -23.74 -15.55
C ASP A 205 10.80 -22.55 -15.48
N ALA A 206 10.37 -21.42 -14.88
CA ALA A 206 11.24 -20.26 -14.68
C ALA A 206 12.41 -20.52 -13.72
N SER A 207 12.24 -21.45 -12.77
CA SER A 207 13.30 -21.83 -11.82
C SER A 207 14.34 -22.76 -12.45
N GLU A 208 13.94 -23.59 -13.39
CA GLU A 208 14.85 -24.51 -14.11
C GLU A 208 15.70 -23.78 -15.15
N GLU A 209 15.17 -22.74 -15.81
CA GLU A 209 15.95 -21.92 -16.75
C GLU A 209 17.07 -21.13 -16.06
N ILE A 210 16.89 -20.68 -14.81
CA ILE A 210 17.93 -19.96 -14.06
C ILE A 210 19.06 -20.88 -13.60
N GLN A 211 18.79 -22.20 -13.40
CA GLN A 211 19.79 -23.17 -12.99
C GLN A 211 20.55 -23.81 -14.16
N SER A 212 20.07 -23.65 -15.39
CA SER A 212 20.64 -24.31 -16.58
C SER A 212 21.57 -23.42 -17.40
N ASN A 213 21.83 -22.18 -16.99
CA ASN A 213 22.76 -21.28 -17.71
C ASN A 213 24.08 -21.18 -16.91
N PRO A 214 25.18 -21.81 -17.39
CA PRO A 214 26.47 -21.85 -16.71
C PRO A 214 27.21 -20.50 -16.69
#